data_0be09b1eefb64843fe8c1773111dbb9b
#
_entry.id   0be09b1eefb64843fe8c1773111dbb9b
#
_cell.length_a   1.000
_cell.length_b   1.000
_cell.length_c   1.000
_cell.angle_alpha   90.00
_cell.angle_beta   90.00
_cell.angle_gamma   90.00
#
_symmetry.space_group_name_H-M   'P 1'
#
loop_
_entity.id
_entity.type
_entity.pdbx_description
1 polymer ?
#
loop_
_entity_poly.entity_id
_entity_poly.type
_entity_poly.pdbx_seq_one_letter_code
_entity_poly.pdbx_strand_id
1 'polypeptide(L)'
;MLIQKDAQVRPHAFVATRERYTLNIRNNYSLWPIFYYTDRVVSIYKNKQILSWAIYDWANSAFATIVLAGFFPLFFKQFWSAQNTVTESTFQLGAANALASMVIVMLAPALGAIADTGNLKKRLLVVFSFLGISMTLGLYFVEQNSWLLAISFFVLASIGFSGSIVFNDALLTDITE
;
A
#
# COMPACT_ATOMS: atom_id res chain seq x y z
N MET A 1 37.69 11.92 38.85
CA MET A 1 38.67 11.60 37.81
C MET A 1 37.91 10.99 36.64
N LEU A 2 37.69 11.81 35.64
CA LEU A 2 36.85 11.55 34.45
C LEU A 2 37.61 10.69 33.46
N ILE A 3 36.98 9.66 32.92
CA ILE A 3 37.41 9.05 31.66
C ILE A 3 36.24 9.11 30.69
N GLN A 4 36.30 10.13 29.86
CA GLN A 4 35.50 10.34 28.68
C GLN A 4 35.99 9.34 27.62
N LYS A 5 35.14 8.40 27.21
CA LYS A 5 35.40 7.51 26.06
C LYS A 5 34.92 8.18 24.80
N ASP A 6 35.85 8.84 24.12
CA ASP A 6 35.65 9.38 22.79
C ASP A 6 35.37 8.23 21.81
N ALA A 7 34.15 8.19 21.26
CA ALA A 7 33.84 7.44 20.07
C ALA A 7 34.48 8.17 18.87
N GLN A 8 35.70 7.82 18.52
CA GLN A 8 36.36 8.26 17.29
C GLN A 8 35.65 7.62 16.09
N VAL A 9 34.64 8.31 15.59
CA VAL A 9 34.16 8.13 14.21
C VAL A 9 35.30 8.55 13.31
N ARG A 10 35.86 7.62 12.55
CA ARG A 10 37.00 7.85 11.66
C ARG A 10 36.66 8.91 10.60
N PRO A 11 37.26 10.12 10.65
CA PRO A 11 36.92 11.20 9.73
C PRO A 11 37.49 11.02 8.30
N HIS A 12 38.36 10.02 8.11
CA HIS A 12 39.15 9.90 6.87
C HIS A 12 38.34 9.43 5.63
N ALA A 13 37.24 8.68 5.81
CA ALA A 13 36.38 8.28 4.68
C ALA A 13 35.50 9.42 4.19
N PHE A 14 35.13 10.35 5.09
CA PHE A 14 34.28 11.49 4.76
C PHE A 14 35.06 12.63 4.06
N VAL A 15 36.33 12.83 4.44
CA VAL A 15 37.18 13.87 3.86
C VAL A 15 37.62 13.51 2.44
N ALA A 16 37.95 12.23 2.18
CA ALA A 16 38.38 11.78 0.84
C ALA A 16 37.27 11.90 -0.22
N THR A 17 36.01 11.76 0.18
CA THR A 17 34.87 11.95 -0.73
C THR A 17 34.66 13.43 -1.03
N ARG A 18 34.83 14.30 -0.02
CA ARG A 18 34.67 15.74 -0.15
C ARG A 18 35.69 16.36 -1.11
N GLU A 19 36.98 15.93 -1.03
CA GLU A 19 38.04 16.48 -1.89
C GLU A 19 37.89 16.12 -3.38
N ARG A 20 37.38 14.94 -3.69
CA ARG A 20 37.14 14.55 -5.08
C ARG A 20 36.04 15.36 -5.76
N TYR A 21 35.06 15.85 -5.01
CA TYR A 21 33.96 16.65 -5.57
C TYR A 21 34.24 18.15 -5.60
N THR A 22 35.17 18.65 -4.76
CA THR A 22 35.54 20.09 -4.76
C THR A 22 36.44 20.51 -5.91
N LEU A 23 37.16 19.59 -6.55
CA LEU A 23 38.07 19.89 -7.63
C LEU A 23 37.40 20.16 -9.00
N ASN A 24 36.11 19.92 -9.13
CA ASN A 24 35.41 20.07 -10.43
C ASN A 24 34.36 21.19 -10.46
N ILE A 25 34.27 22.03 -9.43
CA ILE A 25 33.26 23.09 -9.36
C ILE A 25 33.89 24.44 -9.43
N ARG A 26 34.39 24.82 -10.64
CA ARG A 26 34.76 26.19 -10.94
C ARG A 26 33.62 27.05 -11.49
N ASN A 27 32.43 26.49 -11.62
CA ASN A 27 31.20 27.18 -12.00
C ASN A 27 30.11 26.98 -10.94
N ASN A 28 29.82 27.98 -10.25
CA ASN A 28 28.85 28.48 -9.29
C ASN A 28 27.49 27.79 -9.14
N TYR A 29 27.33 26.50 -9.49
CA TYR A 29 26.13 25.71 -9.24
C TYR A 29 26.50 24.53 -8.35
N SER A 30 26.08 24.61 -7.10
CA SER A 30 26.24 23.52 -6.14
C SER A 30 25.38 22.33 -6.58
N LEU A 31 25.98 21.33 -7.20
CA LEU A 31 25.34 20.05 -7.52
C LEU A 31 25.20 19.15 -6.28
N TRP A 32 25.67 19.62 -5.12
CA TRP A 32 25.62 18.92 -3.84
C TRP A 32 24.23 18.42 -3.46
N PRO A 33 23.13 19.18 -3.62
CA PRO A 33 21.80 18.66 -3.32
C PRO A 33 21.42 17.46 -4.20
N ILE A 34 21.81 17.46 -5.48
CA ILE A 34 21.50 16.40 -6.43
C ILE A 34 22.24 15.11 -6.04
N PHE A 35 23.54 15.19 -5.70
CA PHE A 35 24.30 14.02 -5.26
C PHE A 35 23.82 13.48 -3.92
N TYR A 36 23.48 14.34 -2.99
CA TYR A 36 22.90 13.92 -1.70
C TYR A 36 21.55 13.21 -1.87
N TYR A 37 20.71 13.69 -2.78
CA TYR A 37 19.44 13.04 -3.12
C TYR A 37 19.65 11.71 -3.82
N THR A 38 20.56 11.61 -4.77
CA THR A 38 20.84 10.36 -5.48
C THR A 38 21.40 9.28 -4.56
N ASP A 39 22.30 9.60 -3.65
CA ASP A 39 22.85 8.62 -2.69
C ASP A 39 21.76 8.11 -1.71
N ARG A 40 20.87 8.99 -1.26
CA ARG A 40 19.72 8.60 -0.46
C ARG A 40 18.76 7.68 -1.21
N VAL A 41 18.41 8.05 -2.44
CA VAL A 41 17.52 7.25 -3.28
C VAL A 41 18.13 5.86 -3.54
N VAL A 42 19.41 5.80 -3.90
CA VAL A 42 20.13 4.53 -4.11
C VAL A 42 20.17 3.68 -2.83
N SER A 43 20.31 4.30 -1.66
CA SER A 43 20.27 3.61 -0.36
C SER A 43 18.89 2.99 -0.08
N ILE A 44 17.81 3.69 -0.42
CA ILE A 44 16.43 3.21 -0.30
C ILE A 44 16.22 1.96 -1.18
N TYR A 45 16.68 1.98 -2.43
CA TYR A 45 16.56 0.82 -3.34
C TYR A 45 17.38 -0.39 -2.89
N LYS A 46 18.45 -0.21 -2.11
CA LYS A 46 19.22 -1.31 -1.53
C LYS A 46 18.52 -1.97 -0.34
N ASN A 47 17.59 -1.29 0.31
CA ASN A 47 16.82 -1.87 1.41
C ASN A 47 15.66 -2.69 0.85
N LYS A 48 15.81 -4.02 0.87
CA LYS A 48 14.80 -4.96 0.38
C LYS A 48 13.44 -4.82 1.07
N GLN A 49 13.41 -4.38 2.32
CA GLN A 49 12.17 -4.21 3.07
C GLN A 49 11.38 -3.02 2.55
N ILE A 50 12.04 -1.87 2.37
CA ILE A 50 11.42 -0.66 1.81
C ILE A 50 10.94 -0.92 0.38
N LEU A 51 11.76 -1.60 -0.44
CA LEU A 51 11.39 -1.93 -1.81
C LEU A 51 10.17 -2.87 -1.86
N SER A 52 10.12 -3.88 -1.01
CA SER A 52 9.00 -4.81 -0.94
C SER A 52 7.71 -4.11 -0.50
N TRP A 53 7.80 -3.20 0.46
CA TRP A 53 6.68 -2.37 0.90
C TRP A 53 6.17 -1.48 -0.24
N ALA A 54 7.06 -0.79 -0.95
CA ALA A 54 6.70 0.09 -2.05
C ALA A 54 6.07 -0.66 -3.25
N ILE A 55 6.58 -1.85 -3.58
CA ILE A 55 6.01 -2.71 -4.63
C ILE A 55 4.61 -3.17 -4.24
N TYR A 56 4.42 -3.53 -2.97
CA TYR A 56 3.10 -3.93 -2.48
C TYR A 56 2.10 -2.76 -2.57
N ASP A 57 2.49 -1.56 -2.13
CA ASP A 57 1.66 -0.36 -2.20
C ASP A 57 1.29 -0.01 -3.65
N TRP A 58 2.25 -0.09 -4.56
CA TRP A 58 2.01 0.11 -5.99
C TRP A 58 1.02 -0.91 -6.56
N ALA A 59 1.18 -2.20 -6.25
CA ALA A 59 0.25 -3.25 -6.68
C ALA A 59 -1.16 -3.04 -6.11
N ASN A 60 -1.24 -2.61 -4.86
CA ASN A 60 -2.50 -2.32 -4.18
C ASN A 60 -3.23 -1.11 -4.79
N SER A 61 -2.50 -0.08 -5.19
CA SER A 61 -3.04 1.07 -5.92
C SER A 61 -3.64 0.69 -7.27
N ALA A 62 -3.07 -0.30 -7.96
CA ALA A 62 -3.62 -0.84 -9.20
C ALA A 62 -5.01 -1.48 -8.97
N PHE A 63 -5.20 -2.22 -7.86
CA PHE A 63 -6.51 -2.76 -7.49
C PHE A 63 -7.56 -1.66 -7.29
N ALA A 64 -7.23 -0.61 -6.55
CA ALA A 64 -8.13 0.51 -6.32
C ALA A 64 -8.58 1.17 -7.63
N THR A 65 -7.64 1.43 -8.53
CA THR A 65 -7.91 2.12 -9.78
C THR A 65 -8.64 1.24 -10.78
N ILE A 66 -8.18 0.00 -10.98
CA ILE A 66 -8.71 -0.89 -12.01
C ILE A 66 -9.98 -1.56 -11.53
N VAL A 67 -9.98 -2.19 -10.36
CA VAL A 67 -11.12 -2.98 -9.89
C VAL A 67 -12.19 -2.10 -9.28
N LEU A 68 -11.86 -1.31 -8.25
CA LEU A 68 -12.88 -0.56 -7.51
C LEU A 68 -13.47 0.61 -8.32
N ALA A 69 -12.63 1.42 -8.98
CA ALA A 69 -13.09 2.62 -9.68
C ALA A 69 -13.46 2.39 -11.15
N GLY A 70 -12.78 1.46 -11.83
CA GLY A 70 -12.94 1.26 -13.27
C GLY A 70 -13.80 0.06 -13.62
N PHE A 71 -13.23 -1.12 -13.50
CA PHE A 71 -13.81 -2.35 -14.03
C PHE A 71 -15.12 -2.76 -13.35
N PHE A 72 -15.13 -2.84 -12.02
CA PHE A 72 -16.28 -3.41 -11.30
C PHE A 72 -17.58 -2.61 -11.53
N PRO A 73 -17.62 -1.26 -11.37
CA PRO A 73 -18.85 -0.51 -11.60
C PRO A 73 -19.42 -0.65 -13.00
N LEU A 74 -18.54 -0.66 -13.99
CA LEU A 74 -18.94 -0.77 -15.39
C LEU A 74 -19.48 -2.18 -15.70
N PHE A 75 -18.71 -3.21 -15.35
CA PHE A 75 -19.06 -4.59 -15.61
C PHE A 75 -20.28 -5.04 -14.79
N PHE A 76 -20.41 -4.55 -13.55
CA PHE A 76 -21.58 -4.80 -12.72
C PHE A 76 -22.87 -4.36 -13.43
N LYS A 77 -22.92 -3.15 -13.96
CA LYS A 77 -24.10 -2.61 -14.65
C LYS A 77 -24.39 -3.32 -15.95
N GLN A 78 -23.37 -3.72 -16.71
CA GLN A 78 -23.54 -4.29 -18.05
C GLN A 78 -23.75 -5.80 -18.04
N PHE A 79 -23.26 -6.51 -17.05
CA PHE A 79 -23.27 -7.97 -17.04
C PHE A 79 -24.03 -8.56 -15.85
N TRP A 80 -23.65 -8.23 -14.63
CA TRP A 80 -24.26 -8.85 -13.45
C TRP A 80 -25.62 -8.27 -13.07
N SER A 81 -25.89 -7.02 -13.44
CA SER A 81 -27.16 -6.30 -13.19
C SER A 81 -27.83 -5.82 -14.49
N ALA A 82 -27.60 -6.53 -15.60
CA ALA A 82 -28.06 -6.12 -16.93
C ALA A 82 -29.59 -6.05 -17.07
N GLN A 83 -30.33 -6.80 -16.27
CA GLN A 83 -31.80 -6.79 -16.28
C GLN A 83 -32.40 -5.67 -15.40
N ASN A 84 -31.59 -5.03 -14.56
CA ASN A 84 -32.04 -3.98 -13.67
C ASN A 84 -31.98 -2.61 -14.38
N THR A 85 -32.78 -1.68 -13.91
CA THR A 85 -32.69 -0.30 -14.40
C THR A 85 -31.34 0.33 -13.97
N VAL A 86 -30.91 1.37 -14.68
CA VAL A 86 -29.67 2.09 -14.35
C VAL A 86 -29.72 2.66 -12.92
N THR A 87 -30.90 3.08 -12.47
CA THR A 87 -31.11 3.61 -11.13
C THR A 87 -30.93 2.52 -10.07
N GLU A 88 -31.54 1.35 -10.26
CA GLU A 88 -31.40 0.20 -9.37
C GLU A 88 -29.95 -0.30 -9.28
N SER A 89 -29.29 -0.46 -10.42
CA SER A 89 -27.87 -0.86 -10.45
C SER A 89 -26.97 0.14 -9.73
N THR A 90 -27.27 1.44 -9.86
CA THR A 90 -26.50 2.48 -9.16
C THR A 90 -26.75 2.45 -7.67
N PHE A 91 -28.01 2.25 -7.25
CA PHE A 91 -28.36 2.09 -5.83
C PHE A 91 -27.69 0.86 -5.21
N GLN A 92 -27.70 -0.27 -5.90
CA GLN A 92 -27.07 -1.52 -5.47
C GLN A 92 -25.56 -1.34 -5.26
N LEU A 93 -24.86 -0.66 -6.19
CA LEU A 93 -23.45 -0.32 -6.05
C LEU A 93 -23.19 0.62 -4.89
N GLY A 94 -24.02 1.64 -4.72
CA GLY A 94 -23.93 2.58 -3.61
C GLY A 94 -24.12 1.87 -2.26
N ALA A 95 -25.13 1.02 -2.16
CA ALA A 95 -25.39 0.20 -0.98
C ALA A 95 -24.22 -0.76 -0.67
N ALA A 96 -23.65 -1.40 -1.69
CA ALA A 96 -22.49 -2.27 -1.53
C ALA A 96 -21.26 -1.53 -1.00
N ASN A 97 -20.96 -0.35 -1.55
CA ASN A 97 -19.87 0.49 -1.05
C ASN A 97 -20.11 0.98 0.39
N ALA A 98 -21.34 1.39 0.70
CA ALA A 98 -21.72 1.81 2.04
C ALA A 98 -21.56 0.66 3.05
N LEU A 99 -22.01 -0.54 2.68
CA LEU A 99 -21.88 -1.75 3.52
C LEU A 99 -20.41 -2.10 3.77
N ALA A 100 -19.58 -2.13 2.70
CA ALA A 100 -18.16 -2.39 2.82
C ALA A 100 -17.49 -1.36 3.75
N SER A 101 -17.76 -0.08 3.55
CA SER A 101 -17.21 1.01 4.36
C SER A 101 -17.65 0.91 5.81
N MET A 102 -18.91 0.58 6.08
CA MET A 102 -19.44 0.41 7.45
C MET A 102 -18.71 -0.72 8.18
N VAL A 103 -18.53 -1.87 7.52
CA VAL A 103 -17.81 -3.01 8.09
C VAL A 103 -16.35 -2.61 8.39
N ILE A 104 -15.69 -1.92 7.48
CA ILE A 104 -14.29 -1.48 7.64
C ILE A 104 -14.17 -0.52 8.83
N VAL A 105 -15.06 0.47 8.94
CA VAL A 105 -15.07 1.44 10.07
C VAL A 105 -15.27 0.72 11.40
N MET A 106 -16.14 -0.29 11.45
CA MET A 106 -16.35 -1.08 12.67
C MET A 106 -15.13 -1.94 13.03
N LEU A 107 -14.42 -2.46 12.03
CA LEU A 107 -13.24 -3.28 12.24
C LEU A 107 -11.97 -2.44 12.51
N ALA A 108 -11.91 -1.20 12.05
CA ALA A 108 -10.71 -0.36 12.10
C ALA A 108 -10.09 -0.25 13.51
N PRO A 109 -10.83 -0.02 14.61
CA PRO A 109 -10.24 0.05 15.94
C PRO A 109 -9.61 -1.29 16.39
N ALA A 110 -10.26 -2.41 16.06
CA ALA A 110 -9.74 -3.73 16.38
C ALA A 110 -8.50 -4.07 15.55
N LEU A 111 -8.52 -3.76 14.26
CA LEU A 111 -7.38 -3.97 13.36
C LEU A 111 -6.19 -3.08 13.76
N GLY A 112 -6.43 -1.82 14.15
CA GLY A 112 -5.41 -0.92 14.68
C GLY A 112 -4.77 -1.46 15.96
N ALA A 113 -5.56 -1.87 16.94
CA ALA A 113 -5.04 -2.45 18.18
C ALA A 113 -4.18 -3.71 17.93
N ILE A 114 -4.57 -4.55 16.98
CA ILE A 114 -3.79 -5.73 16.59
C ILE A 114 -2.51 -5.31 15.84
N ALA A 115 -2.59 -4.28 15.01
CA ALA A 115 -1.43 -3.73 14.30
C ALA A 115 -0.35 -3.24 15.26
N ASP A 116 -0.71 -2.71 16.42
CA ASP A 116 0.24 -2.23 17.43
C ASP A 116 0.97 -3.37 18.16
N THR A 117 0.45 -4.60 18.15
CA THR A 117 1.08 -5.76 18.83
C THR A 117 2.28 -6.39 18.11
N GLY A 118 2.68 -5.89 16.96
CA GLY A 118 3.96 -6.16 16.28
C GLY A 118 4.05 -7.52 15.54
N ASN A 119 3.83 -8.63 16.19
CA ASN A 119 4.10 -9.96 15.62
C ASN A 119 3.06 -10.46 14.60
N LEU A 120 1.87 -9.89 14.60
CA LEU A 120 0.76 -10.35 13.75
C LEU A 120 0.59 -9.55 12.46
N LYS A 121 1.20 -8.36 12.35
CA LYS A 121 1.07 -7.45 11.20
C LYS A 121 1.24 -8.17 9.85
N LYS A 122 2.37 -8.86 9.65
CA LYS A 122 2.67 -9.56 8.39
C LYS A 122 1.70 -10.69 8.08
N ARG A 123 1.27 -11.44 9.12
CA ARG A 123 0.33 -12.54 8.91
C ARG A 123 -1.04 -12.02 8.51
N LEU A 124 -1.51 -10.96 9.17
CA LEU A 124 -2.79 -10.34 8.86
C LEU A 124 -2.77 -9.63 7.51
N LEU A 125 -1.67 -8.96 7.15
CA LEU A 125 -1.46 -8.44 5.81
C LEU A 125 -1.69 -9.53 4.75
N VAL A 126 -1.05 -10.70 4.92
CA VAL A 126 -1.20 -11.83 3.97
C VAL A 126 -2.63 -12.36 3.96
N VAL A 127 -3.28 -12.51 5.11
CA VAL A 127 -4.66 -13.00 5.21
C VAL A 127 -5.64 -12.07 4.49
N PHE A 128 -5.56 -10.76 4.75
CA PHE A 128 -6.44 -9.78 4.12
C PHE A 128 -6.14 -9.61 2.63
N SER A 129 -4.88 -9.63 2.22
CA SER A 129 -4.51 -9.63 0.79
C SER A 129 -5.03 -10.86 0.07
N PHE A 130 -4.87 -12.05 0.68
CA PHE A 130 -5.39 -13.29 0.11
C PHE A 130 -6.91 -13.30 0.02
N LEU A 131 -7.60 -12.76 1.02
CA LEU A 131 -9.05 -12.57 0.98
C LEU A 131 -9.45 -11.68 -0.21
N GLY A 132 -8.82 -10.52 -0.37
CA GLY A 132 -9.08 -9.61 -1.48
C GLY A 132 -8.87 -10.25 -2.85
N ILE A 133 -7.73 -10.93 -3.03
CA ILE A 133 -7.37 -11.62 -4.28
C ILE A 133 -8.37 -12.75 -4.57
N SER A 134 -8.67 -13.60 -3.58
CA SER A 134 -9.57 -14.75 -3.77
C SER A 134 -10.98 -14.32 -4.12
N MET A 135 -11.50 -13.27 -3.45
CA MET A 135 -12.83 -12.74 -3.73
C MET A 135 -12.90 -12.07 -5.10
N THR A 136 -11.84 -11.37 -5.50
CA THR A 136 -11.74 -10.79 -6.85
C THR A 136 -11.68 -11.86 -7.92
N LEU A 137 -10.92 -12.93 -7.71
CA LEU A 137 -10.92 -14.10 -8.59
C LEU A 137 -12.29 -14.79 -8.63
N GLY A 138 -13.00 -14.82 -7.51
CA GLY A 138 -14.37 -15.37 -7.42
C GLY A 138 -15.34 -14.68 -8.34
N LEU A 139 -15.17 -13.39 -8.64
CA LEU A 139 -16.01 -12.66 -9.59
C LEU A 139 -15.98 -13.27 -11.00
N TYR A 140 -14.90 -13.93 -11.38
CA TYR A 140 -14.80 -14.62 -12.67
C TYR A 140 -15.84 -15.75 -12.84
N PHE A 141 -16.25 -16.38 -11.75
CA PHE A 141 -17.21 -17.49 -11.76
C PHE A 141 -18.66 -17.04 -11.57
N VAL A 142 -18.90 -15.73 -11.43
CA VAL A 142 -20.25 -15.20 -11.23
C VAL A 142 -20.97 -15.10 -12.57
N GLU A 143 -22.10 -15.81 -12.67
CA GLU A 143 -22.94 -15.83 -13.85
C GLU A 143 -23.62 -14.48 -14.12
N GLN A 144 -24.03 -14.28 -15.37
CA GLN A 144 -24.80 -13.11 -15.78
C GLN A 144 -26.08 -12.95 -14.95
N ASN A 145 -26.45 -11.72 -14.62
CA ASN A 145 -27.60 -11.34 -13.80
C ASN A 145 -27.56 -11.83 -12.32
N SER A 146 -26.47 -12.39 -11.88
CA SER A 146 -26.26 -12.79 -10.48
C SER A 146 -25.70 -11.64 -9.64
N TRP A 147 -26.39 -10.49 -9.65
CA TRP A 147 -25.92 -9.24 -9.04
C TRP A 147 -25.63 -9.36 -7.53
N LEU A 148 -26.44 -10.15 -6.78
CA LEU A 148 -26.24 -10.31 -5.34
C LEU A 148 -24.94 -11.03 -5.03
N LEU A 149 -24.59 -12.06 -5.81
CA LEU A 149 -23.35 -12.80 -5.66
C LEU A 149 -22.14 -11.90 -5.99
N ALA A 150 -22.24 -11.13 -7.10
CA ALA A 150 -21.22 -10.18 -7.51
C ALA A 150 -20.96 -9.12 -6.43
N ILE A 151 -22.01 -8.55 -5.83
CA ILE A 151 -21.89 -7.59 -4.72
C ILE A 151 -21.25 -8.25 -3.49
N SER A 152 -21.61 -9.47 -3.16
CA SER A 152 -21.06 -10.18 -2.01
C SER A 152 -19.55 -10.38 -2.15
N PHE A 153 -19.09 -10.82 -3.32
CA PHE A 153 -17.65 -10.93 -3.60
C PHE A 153 -16.95 -9.57 -3.59
N PHE A 154 -17.58 -8.55 -4.15
CA PHE A 154 -17.02 -7.19 -4.16
C PHE A 154 -16.86 -6.60 -2.76
N VAL A 155 -17.86 -6.75 -1.90
CA VAL A 155 -17.80 -6.27 -0.51
C VAL A 155 -16.67 -6.99 0.24
N LEU A 156 -16.57 -8.31 0.12
CA LEU A 156 -15.49 -9.08 0.76
C LEU A 156 -14.11 -8.72 0.20
N ALA A 157 -14.00 -8.51 -1.12
CA ALA A 157 -12.77 -8.05 -1.75
C ALA A 157 -12.36 -6.67 -1.23
N SER A 158 -13.31 -5.75 -1.08
CA SER A 158 -13.09 -4.40 -0.55
C SER A 158 -12.66 -4.41 0.91
N ILE A 159 -13.22 -5.31 1.73
CA ILE A 159 -12.79 -5.52 3.12
C ILE A 159 -11.36 -6.06 3.15
N GLY A 160 -11.06 -7.05 2.32
CA GLY A 160 -9.71 -7.60 2.18
C GLY A 160 -8.68 -6.54 1.79
N PHE A 161 -9.00 -5.74 0.78
CA PHE A 161 -8.17 -4.63 0.32
C PHE A 161 -7.92 -3.61 1.43
N SER A 162 -8.97 -3.09 2.07
CA SER A 162 -8.84 -2.06 3.10
C SER A 162 -8.13 -2.57 4.36
N GLY A 163 -8.40 -3.81 4.78
CA GLY A 163 -7.69 -4.43 5.89
C GLY A 163 -6.20 -4.61 5.59
N SER A 164 -5.85 -4.97 4.37
CA SER A 164 -4.45 -5.11 3.96
C SER A 164 -3.69 -3.78 3.98
N ILE A 165 -4.32 -2.68 3.59
CA ILE A 165 -3.74 -1.33 3.67
C ILE A 165 -3.38 -0.98 5.11
N VAL A 166 -4.28 -1.19 6.06
CA VAL A 166 -4.03 -0.89 7.49
C VAL A 166 -2.75 -1.56 7.99
N PHE A 167 -2.54 -2.84 7.65
CA PHE A 167 -1.33 -3.56 8.05
C PHE A 167 -0.10 -3.20 7.24
N ASN A 168 -0.24 -2.83 5.97
CA ASN A 168 0.86 -2.33 5.15
C ASN A 168 1.40 -1.01 5.69
N ASP A 169 0.51 -0.09 6.05
CA ASP A 169 0.88 1.22 6.63
C ASP A 169 1.54 1.05 8.01
N ALA A 170 1.01 0.14 8.84
CA ALA A 170 1.60 -0.18 10.14
C ALA A 170 3.00 -0.83 10.03
N LEU A 171 3.33 -1.49 8.92
CA LEU A 171 4.67 -2.02 8.68
C LEU A 171 5.69 -0.94 8.27
N LEU A 172 5.24 0.18 7.72
CA LEU A 172 6.13 1.28 7.33
C LEU A 172 6.84 1.86 8.56
N THR A 173 6.15 1.99 9.69
CA THR A 173 6.75 2.49 10.95
C THR A 173 7.89 1.58 11.42
N ASP A 174 7.73 0.26 11.32
CA ASP A 174 8.75 -0.71 11.72
C ASP A 174 10.01 -0.73 10.80
N ILE A 175 9.88 -0.23 9.57
CA ILE A 175 10.97 -0.25 8.57
C ILE A 175 11.78 1.05 8.64
N THR A 176 11.19 2.12 9.16
CA THR A 176 11.79 3.46 9.19
C THR A 176 12.48 3.80 10.50
N GLU A 177 12.28 3.02 11.57
CA GLU A 177 13.04 3.08 12.82
C GLU A 177 14.37 2.31 12.71
#